data_9bea6aed8fc7a3698b3a8dc1df53e50d
#
_entry.id   9bea6aed8fc7a3698b3a8dc1df53e50d
#
_cell.length_a   1.000
_cell.length_b   1.000
_cell.length_c   1.000
_cell.angle_alpha   90.00
_cell.angle_beta   90.00
_cell.angle_gamma   90.00
#
_symmetry.space_group_name_H-M   'P 1'
#
loop_
_entity.id
_entity.type
_entity.pdbx_description
1 polymer ?
#
loop_
_entity_poly.entity_id
_entity_poly.type
_entity_poly.pdbx_seq_one_letter_code
_entity_poly.pdbx_strand_id
1 'polypeptide(L)'
;MSTTQKIAVVTGAGSGIGRACAQALLAAGYRVVLAGRRRDPLETVLNESGAPAGRGLVVPTDVADPMAVRALFAQTREAFGRLDVLFNNAGVNAPNLPLEDLSLEAWRAVMDTVVTGAFLCTQEAFRMMKSQQPRGGRIINNGSISAHVPRPNSAPYTAAKHAITGLTKSTALDGRPFDIACGQIDIGNADTPLTGRMKKGVAQANGSIAIEPTIDVKHVADAVLYMAGLPLDANVATLTIMATQMPFVGRG
;
A
#
# COMPACT_ATOMS: atom_id res chain seq x y z
N MET A 1 -9.11 -16.80 -26.69
CA MET A 1 -9.45 -16.87 -25.26
C MET A 1 -9.64 -15.46 -24.78
N SER A 2 -10.85 -15.08 -24.34
CA SER A 2 -11.07 -13.75 -23.74
C SER A 2 -10.28 -13.70 -22.43
N THR A 3 -9.21 -12.94 -22.41
CA THR A 3 -8.46 -12.69 -21.16
C THR A 3 -9.36 -11.86 -20.27
N THR A 4 -9.95 -12.49 -19.27
CA THR A 4 -10.76 -11.80 -18.26
C THR A 4 -9.90 -10.70 -17.65
N GLN A 5 -10.34 -9.46 -17.76
CA GLN A 5 -9.61 -8.28 -17.32
C GLN A 5 -9.48 -8.30 -15.79
N LYS A 6 -8.26 -8.28 -15.26
CA LYS A 6 -8.01 -8.26 -13.82
C LYS A 6 -8.45 -6.95 -13.18
N ILE A 7 -8.98 -7.02 -11.97
CA ILE A 7 -9.46 -5.88 -11.18
C ILE A 7 -8.55 -5.65 -9.97
N ALA A 8 -8.12 -4.41 -9.76
CA ALA A 8 -7.31 -4.01 -8.63
C ALA A 8 -7.99 -2.91 -7.80
N VAL A 9 -7.86 -2.99 -6.48
CA VAL A 9 -8.15 -1.89 -5.55
C VAL A 9 -6.83 -1.36 -5.03
N VAL A 10 -6.62 -0.04 -5.13
CA VAL A 10 -5.44 0.65 -4.60
C VAL A 10 -5.89 1.66 -3.56
N THR A 11 -5.51 1.46 -2.31
CA THR A 11 -5.79 2.43 -1.23
C THR A 11 -4.71 3.51 -1.17
N GLY A 12 -5.10 4.74 -0.83
CA GLY A 12 -4.19 5.89 -0.87
C GLY A 12 -3.75 6.24 -2.30
N ALA A 13 -4.60 6.01 -3.30
CA ALA A 13 -4.27 6.13 -4.73
C ALA A 13 -4.08 7.58 -5.21
N GLY A 14 -4.43 8.59 -4.41
CA GLY A 14 -4.42 9.99 -4.86
C GLY A 14 -3.04 10.66 -4.90
N SER A 15 -1.97 10.04 -4.41
CA SER A 15 -0.63 10.63 -4.39
C SER A 15 0.48 9.58 -4.24
N GLY A 16 1.73 10.00 -4.47
CA GLY A 16 2.93 9.23 -4.18
C GLY A 16 2.90 7.81 -4.77
N ILE A 17 3.24 6.82 -3.96
CA ILE A 17 3.32 5.41 -4.35
C ILE A 17 1.96 4.90 -4.86
N GLY A 18 0.87 5.21 -4.15
CA GLY A 18 -0.47 4.76 -4.57
C GLY A 18 -0.88 5.29 -5.94
N ARG A 19 -0.58 6.57 -6.24
CA ARG A 19 -0.78 7.16 -7.57
C ARG A 19 0.01 6.40 -8.64
N ALA A 20 1.32 6.25 -8.43
CA ALA A 20 2.17 5.58 -9.41
C ALA A 20 1.75 4.13 -9.66
N CYS A 21 1.40 3.38 -8.60
CA CYS A 21 0.92 2.01 -8.72
C CYS A 21 -0.44 1.92 -9.44
N ALA A 22 -1.38 2.85 -9.13
CA ALA A 22 -2.67 2.88 -9.82
C ALA A 22 -2.50 3.15 -11.32
N GLN A 23 -1.66 4.11 -11.70
CA GLN A 23 -1.36 4.42 -13.10
C GLN A 23 -0.66 3.25 -13.80
N ALA A 24 0.31 2.60 -13.17
CA ALA A 24 0.99 1.42 -13.72
C ALA A 24 0.03 0.24 -13.96
N LEU A 25 -0.87 -0.03 -13.01
CA LEU A 25 -1.89 -1.07 -13.16
C LEU A 25 -2.89 -0.74 -14.29
N LEU A 26 -3.35 0.51 -14.40
CA LEU A 26 -4.21 0.96 -15.51
C LEU A 26 -3.51 0.79 -16.86
N ALA A 27 -2.24 1.22 -16.97
CA ALA A 27 -1.43 1.07 -18.19
C ALA A 27 -1.21 -0.40 -18.56
N ALA A 28 -1.08 -1.29 -17.57
CA ALA A 28 -0.97 -2.73 -17.77
C ALA A 28 -2.31 -3.42 -18.08
N GLY A 29 -3.40 -2.66 -18.21
CA GLY A 29 -4.70 -3.16 -18.64
C GLY A 29 -5.63 -3.64 -17.53
N TYR A 30 -5.29 -3.43 -16.27
CA TYR A 30 -6.22 -3.68 -15.16
C TYR A 30 -7.40 -2.70 -15.20
N ARG A 31 -8.53 -3.10 -14.61
CA ARG A 31 -9.51 -2.16 -14.07
C ARG A 31 -9.08 -1.80 -12.66
N VAL A 32 -9.07 -0.51 -12.32
CA VAL A 32 -8.54 -0.06 -11.04
C VAL A 32 -9.58 0.76 -10.29
N VAL A 33 -9.83 0.38 -9.05
CA VAL A 33 -10.56 1.20 -8.07
C VAL A 33 -9.54 2.04 -7.30
N LEU A 34 -9.63 3.35 -7.48
CA LEU A 34 -8.79 4.32 -6.81
C LEU A 34 -9.48 4.77 -5.52
N ALA A 35 -8.97 4.34 -4.38
CA ALA A 35 -9.52 4.66 -3.07
C ALA A 35 -8.63 5.65 -2.30
N GLY A 36 -9.25 6.59 -1.62
CA GLY A 36 -8.59 7.60 -0.78
C GLY A 36 -9.58 8.65 -0.32
N ARG A 37 -9.25 9.44 0.70
CA ARG A 37 -10.19 10.35 1.35
C ARG A 37 -10.72 11.47 0.45
N ARG A 38 -9.91 12.00 -0.46
CA ARG A 38 -10.22 13.16 -1.29
C ARG A 38 -10.50 12.75 -2.73
N ARG A 39 -11.66 13.13 -3.26
CA ARG A 39 -12.10 12.81 -4.61
C ARG A 39 -11.19 13.41 -5.69
N ASP A 40 -10.93 14.72 -5.63
CA ASP A 40 -10.24 15.44 -6.69
C ASP A 40 -8.85 14.86 -7.05
N PRO A 41 -7.95 14.53 -6.07
CA PRO A 41 -6.70 13.87 -6.39
C PRO A 41 -6.86 12.50 -7.05
N LEU A 42 -7.91 11.73 -6.72
CA LEU A 42 -8.17 10.43 -7.34
C LEU A 42 -8.63 10.60 -8.79
N GLU A 43 -9.51 11.55 -9.05
CA GLU A 43 -9.97 11.89 -10.41
C GLU A 43 -8.81 12.41 -11.26
N THR A 44 -7.95 13.26 -10.70
CA THR A 44 -6.73 13.72 -11.38
C THR A 44 -5.86 12.54 -11.79
N VAL A 45 -5.61 11.58 -10.90
CA VAL A 45 -4.81 10.38 -11.19
C VAL A 45 -5.42 9.55 -12.32
N LEU A 46 -6.74 9.36 -12.28
CA LEU A 46 -7.45 8.60 -13.31
C LEU A 46 -7.40 9.32 -14.67
N ASN A 47 -7.65 10.62 -14.71
CA ASN A 47 -7.64 11.41 -15.95
C ASN A 47 -6.22 11.44 -16.58
N GLU A 48 -5.19 11.65 -15.78
CA GLU A 48 -3.79 11.67 -16.23
C GLU A 48 -3.27 10.28 -16.67
N SER A 49 -3.91 9.20 -16.26
CA SER A 49 -3.52 7.85 -16.65
C SER A 49 -3.75 7.55 -18.14
N GLY A 50 -4.59 8.34 -18.82
CA GLY A 50 -5.00 8.07 -20.20
C GLY A 50 -5.79 6.76 -20.40
N ALA A 51 -6.23 6.13 -19.32
CA ALA A 51 -6.95 4.87 -19.40
C ALA A 51 -8.32 5.04 -20.11
N PRO A 52 -8.74 4.09 -20.94
CA PRO A 52 -10.06 4.12 -21.57
C PRO A 52 -11.19 4.23 -20.55
N ALA A 53 -12.31 4.84 -20.95
CA ALA A 53 -13.51 4.93 -20.13
C ALA A 53 -13.93 3.55 -19.56
N GLY A 54 -14.36 3.52 -18.32
CA GLY A 54 -14.76 2.29 -17.62
C GLY A 54 -13.60 1.44 -17.06
N ARG A 55 -12.34 1.87 -17.23
CA ARG A 55 -11.17 1.20 -16.65
C ARG A 55 -10.88 1.62 -15.22
N GLY A 56 -11.28 2.81 -14.81
CA GLY A 56 -11.08 3.35 -13.48
C GLY A 56 -12.39 3.64 -12.76
N LEU A 57 -12.41 3.41 -11.45
CA LEU A 57 -13.50 3.80 -10.55
C LEU A 57 -12.91 4.59 -9.39
N VAL A 58 -13.38 5.80 -9.17
CA VAL A 58 -12.98 6.65 -8.04
C VAL A 58 -13.96 6.47 -6.89
N VAL A 59 -13.46 6.00 -5.75
CA VAL A 59 -14.27 5.80 -4.53
C VAL A 59 -13.62 6.53 -3.36
N PRO A 60 -14.14 7.69 -2.95
CA PRO A 60 -13.68 8.38 -1.74
C PRO A 60 -13.86 7.48 -0.52
N THR A 61 -12.75 7.19 0.17
CA THR A 61 -12.75 6.23 1.27
C THR A 61 -11.76 6.65 2.33
N ASP A 62 -12.20 6.72 3.59
CA ASP A 62 -11.31 6.66 4.73
C ASP A 62 -11.18 5.19 5.14
N VAL A 63 -9.96 4.65 5.05
CA VAL A 63 -9.71 3.24 5.38
C VAL A 63 -9.82 2.95 6.88
N ALA A 64 -9.77 3.97 7.73
CA ALA A 64 -9.98 3.85 9.17
C ALA A 64 -11.48 3.72 9.54
N ASP A 65 -12.39 4.01 8.59
CA ASP A 65 -13.84 3.85 8.80
C ASP A 65 -14.34 2.51 8.23
N PRO A 66 -14.81 1.58 9.09
CA PRO A 66 -15.32 0.28 8.65
C PRO A 66 -16.49 0.37 7.65
N MET A 67 -17.35 1.40 7.78
CA MET A 67 -18.49 1.57 6.88
C MET A 67 -18.04 2.06 5.50
N ALA A 68 -17.09 3.01 5.45
CA ALA A 68 -16.49 3.47 4.20
C ALA A 68 -15.76 2.33 3.47
N VAL A 69 -15.04 1.48 4.21
CA VAL A 69 -14.38 0.30 3.62
C VAL A 69 -15.41 -0.69 3.05
N ARG A 70 -16.47 -1.00 3.78
CA ARG A 70 -17.56 -1.85 3.24
C ARG A 70 -18.17 -1.29 1.97
N ALA A 71 -18.42 0.03 1.94
CA ALA A 71 -18.96 0.71 0.78
C ALA A 71 -17.99 0.66 -0.42
N LEU A 72 -16.68 0.79 -0.21
CA LEU A 72 -15.66 0.64 -1.24
C LEU A 72 -15.75 -0.74 -1.92
N PHE A 73 -15.79 -1.82 -1.14
CA PHE A 73 -15.84 -3.17 -1.70
C PHE A 73 -17.20 -3.52 -2.30
N ALA A 74 -18.30 -2.96 -1.79
CA ALA A 74 -19.62 -3.09 -2.40
C ALA A 74 -19.65 -2.43 -3.79
N GLN A 75 -19.16 -1.19 -3.94
CA GLN A 75 -19.05 -0.51 -5.22
C GLN A 75 -18.09 -1.23 -6.18
N THR A 76 -16.98 -1.79 -5.68
CA THR A 76 -16.06 -2.61 -6.48
C THR A 76 -16.78 -3.82 -7.06
N ARG A 77 -17.57 -4.52 -6.24
CA ARG A 77 -18.37 -5.67 -6.67
C ARG A 77 -19.45 -5.30 -7.67
N GLU A 78 -20.15 -4.21 -7.43
CA GLU A 78 -21.20 -3.71 -8.32
C GLU A 78 -20.64 -3.33 -9.71
N ALA A 79 -19.53 -2.60 -9.74
CA ALA A 79 -18.94 -2.11 -10.98
C ALA A 79 -18.20 -3.19 -11.78
N PHE A 80 -17.54 -4.14 -11.11
CA PHE A 80 -16.60 -5.06 -11.76
C PHE A 80 -16.82 -6.55 -11.45
N GLY A 81 -17.65 -6.89 -10.49
CA GLY A 81 -18.05 -8.26 -10.16
C GLY A 81 -17.03 -9.08 -9.38
N ARG A 82 -15.74 -8.68 -9.38
CA ARG A 82 -14.64 -9.42 -8.75
C ARG A 82 -13.50 -8.52 -8.28
N LEU A 83 -12.56 -9.11 -7.56
CA LEU A 83 -11.31 -8.48 -7.12
C LEU A 83 -10.14 -9.45 -7.29
N ASP A 84 -9.15 -9.07 -8.08
CA ASP A 84 -7.96 -9.89 -8.32
C ASP A 84 -6.75 -9.42 -7.50
N VAL A 85 -6.63 -8.10 -7.26
CA VAL A 85 -5.50 -7.51 -6.52
C VAL A 85 -6.01 -6.45 -5.54
N LEU A 86 -5.59 -6.55 -4.28
CA LEU A 86 -5.68 -5.46 -3.30
C LEU A 86 -4.28 -4.95 -3.00
N PHE A 87 -4.02 -3.66 -3.22
CA PHE A 87 -2.83 -2.99 -2.73
C PHE A 87 -3.17 -2.10 -1.53
N ASN A 88 -2.88 -2.58 -0.33
CA ASN A 88 -2.99 -1.84 0.92
C ASN A 88 -1.83 -0.84 1.03
N ASN A 89 -2.04 0.37 0.54
CA ASN A 89 -1.00 1.39 0.49
C ASN A 89 -1.35 2.64 1.31
N ALA A 90 -2.59 2.86 1.68
CA ALA A 90 -2.96 4.02 2.49
C ALA A 90 -2.10 4.11 3.76
N GLY A 91 -1.56 5.29 4.03
CA GLY A 91 -0.70 5.51 5.18
C GLY A 91 -0.48 6.98 5.47
N VAL A 92 -0.12 7.26 6.72
CA VAL A 92 0.25 8.58 7.23
C VAL A 92 1.48 8.45 8.13
N ASN A 93 2.20 9.55 8.34
CA ASN A 93 3.27 9.65 9.32
C ASN A 93 2.78 10.42 10.55
N ALA A 94 3.37 10.11 11.70
CA ALA A 94 3.28 10.97 12.87
C ALA A 94 4.24 12.17 12.74
N PRO A 95 4.04 13.24 13.55
CA PRO A 95 5.04 14.28 13.74
C PRO A 95 6.39 13.68 14.18
N ASN A 96 7.50 14.29 13.76
CA ASN A 96 8.84 13.87 14.15
C ASN A 96 9.21 14.49 15.50
N LEU A 97 8.74 13.89 16.57
CA LEU A 97 8.89 14.35 17.96
C LEU A 97 9.56 13.28 18.81
N PRO A 98 10.23 13.64 19.94
CA PRO A 98 10.63 12.70 20.97
C PRO A 98 9.46 11.82 21.43
N LEU A 99 9.75 10.61 21.89
CA LEU A 99 8.73 9.63 22.24
C LEU A 99 7.75 10.14 23.31
N GLU A 100 8.26 10.83 24.31
CA GLU A 100 7.52 11.41 25.44
C GLU A 100 6.57 12.55 25.03
N ASP A 101 6.84 13.21 23.89
CA ASP A 101 6.07 14.33 23.38
C ASP A 101 5.02 13.91 22.34
N LEU A 102 4.99 12.64 21.97
CA LEU A 102 4.01 12.12 21.00
C LEU A 102 2.62 12.00 21.64
N SER A 103 1.65 12.68 21.07
CA SER A 103 0.27 12.57 21.55
C SER A 103 -0.36 11.21 21.19
N LEU A 104 -1.32 10.78 22.00
CA LEU A 104 -2.10 9.56 21.73
C LEU A 104 -2.87 9.66 20.41
N GLU A 105 -3.33 10.85 20.04
CA GLU A 105 -4.02 11.11 18.78
C GLU A 105 -3.09 10.89 17.58
N ALA A 106 -1.85 11.36 17.64
CA ALA A 106 -0.85 11.12 16.61
C ALA A 106 -0.51 9.63 16.47
N TRP A 107 -0.39 8.91 17.59
CA TRP A 107 -0.24 7.46 17.60
C TRP A 107 -1.43 6.77 16.92
N ARG A 108 -2.67 7.08 17.37
CA ARG A 108 -3.90 6.49 16.84
C ARG A 108 -4.07 6.75 15.35
N ALA A 109 -3.83 7.97 14.88
CA ALA A 109 -3.95 8.32 13.47
C ALA A 109 -3.09 7.41 12.57
N VAL A 110 -1.87 7.07 13.01
CA VAL A 110 -1.00 6.14 12.28
C VAL A 110 -1.52 4.71 12.36
N MET A 111 -1.84 4.23 13.57
CA MET A 111 -2.32 2.85 13.78
C MET A 111 -3.64 2.60 13.06
N ASP A 112 -4.58 3.53 13.15
CA ASP A 112 -5.91 3.39 12.52
C ASP A 112 -5.80 3.39 10.99
N THR A 113 -5.00 4.28 10.42
CA THR A 113 -4.85 4.34 8.97
C THR A 113 -4.03 3.15 8.43
N VAL A 114 -2.87 2.87 9.03
CA VAL A 114 -1.91 1.90 8.47
C VAL A 114 -2.31 0.48 8.83
N VAL A 115 -2.63 0.21 10.09
CA VAL A 115 -2.86 -1.16 10.59
C VAL A 115 -4.33 -1.53 10.49
N THR A 116 -5.21 -0.76 11.14
CA THR A 116 -6.66 -1.03 11.14
C THR A 116 -7.22 -0.94 9.73
N GLY A 117 -6.81 0.07 8.95
CA GLY A 117 -7.25 0.22 7.56
C GLY A 117 -6.84 -0.94 6.67
N ALA A 118 -5.58 -1.40 6.76
CA ALA A 118 -5.12 -2.57 6.01
C ALA A 118 -5.88 -3.84 6.44
N PHE A 119 -6.14 -4.02 7.73
CA PHE A 119 -6.93 -5.14 8.25
C PHE A 119 -8.36 -5.13 7.70
N LEU A 120 -9.06 -4.00 7.77
CA LEU A 120 -10.43 -3.86 7.27
C LEU A 120 -10.53 -4.12 5.77
N CYS A 121 -9.62 -3.55 4.97
CA CYS A 121 -9.56 -3.80 3.53
C CYS A 121 -9.24 -5.26 3.22
N THR A 122 -8.33 -5.89 3.96
CA THR A 122 -8.01 -7.32 3.83
C THR A 122 -9.22 -8.18 4.13
N GLN A 123 -9.98 -7.87 5.19
CA GLN A 123 -11.19 -8.61 5.58
C GLN A 123 -12.25 -8.59 4.46
N GLU A 124 -12.52 -7.43 3.86
CA GLU A 124 -13.47 -7.32 2.75
C GLU A 124 -12.94 -7.97 1.47
N ALA A 125 -11.64 -7.85 1.17
CA ALA A 125 -11.02 -8.56 0.06
C ALA A 125 -11.17 -10.08 0.21
N PHE A 126 -10.94 -10.64 1.39
CA PHE A 126 -11.16 -12.04 1.66
C PHE A 126 -12.60 -12.48 1.36
N ARG A 127 -13.59 -11.69 1.81
CA ARG A 127 -15.02 -12.00 1.52
C ARG A 127 -15.28 -12.05 0.02
N MET A 128 -14.74 -11.10 -0.76
CA MET A 128 -14.89 -11.10 -2.21
C MET A 128 -14.14 -12.27 -2.86
N MET A 129 -12.85 -12.41 -2.58
CA MET A 129 -11.97 -13.39 -3.22
C MET A 129 -12.38 -14.84 -2.95
N LYS A 130 -12.98 -15.11 -1.78
CA LYS A 130 -13.54 -16.43 -1.45
C LYS A 130 -14.84 -16.74 -2.18
N SER A 131 -15.68 -15.74 -2.44
CA SER A 131 -17.03 -15.92 -3.01
C SER A 131 -17.08 -15.78 -4.53
N GLN A 132 -16.06 -15.24 -5.19
CA GLN A 132 -16.02 -15.05 -6.64
C GLN A 132 -15.64 -16.33 -7.41
N GLN A 133 -15.91 -16.32 -8.74
CA GLN A 133 -15.51 -17.41 -9.64
C GLN A 133 -14.69 -16.84 -10.83
N PRO A 134 -13.51 -17.41 -11.12
CA PRO A 134 -12.74 -18.30 -10.25
C PRO A 134 -12.41 -17.60 -8.92
N ARG A 135 -12.35 -18.39 -7.82
CA ARG A 135 -12.00 -17.85 -6.50
C ARG A 135 -10.52 -17.47 -6.44
N GLY A 136 -10.14 -16.79 -5.37
CA GLY A 136 -8.76 -16.41 -5.11
C GLY A 136 -8.44 -15.00 -5.55
N GLY A 137 -7.23 -14.58 -5.28
CA GLY A 137 -6.72 -13.24 -5.56
C GLY A 137 -5.41 -12.97 -4.83
N ARG A 138 -4.93 -11.74 -4.92
CA ARG A 138 -3.66 -11.34 -4.33
C ARG A 138 -3.82 -10.08 -3.48
N ILE A 139 -3.23 -10.11 -2.29
CA ILE A 139 -3.12 -8.96 -1.39
C ILE A 139 -1.65 -8.57 -1.31
N ILE A 140 -1.36 -7.31 -1.54
CA ILE A 140 -0.02 -6.73 -1.42
C ILE A 140 -0.09 -5.65 -0.34
N ASN A 141 0.71 -5.80 0.70
CA ASN A 141 0.78 -4.82 1.77
C ASN A 141 2.00 -3.90 1.57
N ASN A 142 1.78 -2.60 1.64
CA ASN A 142 2.85 -1.61 1.66
C ASN A 142 3.53 -1.64 3.04
N GLY A 143 4.66 -2.32 3.10
CA GLY A 143 5.57 -2.34 4.23
C GLY A 143 6.50 -1.14 4.26
N SER A 144 7.65 -1.35 4.84
CA SER A 144 8.76 -0.37 4.88
C SER A 144 10.00 -1.06 5.43
N ILE A 145 11.17 -0.57 5.09
CA ILE A 145 12.41 -0.92 5.82
C ILE A 145 12.31 -0.60 7.32
N SER A 146 11.39 0.31 7.71
CA SER A 146 11.06 0.58 9.13
C SER A 146 10.34 -0.59 9.82
N ALA A 147 9.93 -1.62 9.09
CA ALA A 147 9.49 -2.89 9.65
C ALA A 147 10.66 -3.77 10.16
N HIS A 148 11.89 -3.35 9.94
CA HIS A 148 13.12 -4.06 10.31
C HIS A 148 14.02 -3.19 11.18
N VAL A 149 14.25 -1.94 10.76
CA VAL A 149 15.19 -1.01 11.44
C VAL A 149 14.49 0.34 11.64
N PRO A 150 14.33 0.79 12.90
CA PRO A 150 13.68 2.07 13.19
C PRO A 150 14.58 3.26 12.84
N ARG A 151 13.96 4.44 12.81
CA ARG A 151 14.64 5.74 12.79
C ARG A 151 14.36 6.47 14.11
N PRO A 152 15.19 7.43 14.50
CA PRO A 152 14.85 8.30 15.61
C PRO A 152 13.47 8.95 15.39
N ASN A 153 12.72 9.13 16.47
CA ASN A 153 11.41 9.80 16.48
C ASN A 153 10.35 9.19 15.54
N SER A 154 10.37 7.87 15.34
CA SER A 154 9.47 7.19 14.40
C SER A 154 8.61 6.10 15.05
N ALA A 155 8.43 6.11 16.36
CA ALA A 155 7.78 5.03 17.10
C ALA A 155 6.41 4.61 16.53
N PRO A 156 5.45 5.49 16.25
CA PRO A 156 4.14 5.08 15.70
C PRO A 156 4.27 4.40 14.35
N TYR A 157 5.08 4.98 13.45
CA TYR A 157 5.28 4.44 12.11
C TYR A 157 6.01 3.10 12.13
N THR A 158 7.07 3.00 12.94
CA THR A 158 7.83 1.75 13.13
C THR A 158 6.94 0.65 13.68
N ALA A 159 6.18 0.91 14.74
CA ALA A 159 5.24 -0.05 15.31
C ALA A 159 4.20 -0.51 14.29
N ALA A 160 3.60 0.44 13.55
CA ALA A 160 2.62 0.13 12.52
C ALA A 160 3.19 -0.75 11.40
N LYS A 161 4.43 -0.47 10.93
CA LYS A 161 5.05 -1.27 9.86
C LYS A 161 5.49 -2.66 10.33
N HIS A 162 5.87 -2.84 11.60
CA HIS A 162 6.05 -4.17 12.20
C HIS A 162 4.71 -4.93 12.28
N ALA A 163 3.63 -4.26 12.67
CA ALA A 163 2.30 -4.86 12.70
C ALA A 163 1.84 -5.33 11.31
N ILE A 164 2.13 -4.56 10.24
CA ILE A 164 1.85 -4.96 8.86
C ILE A 164 2.59 -6.25 8.49
N THR A 165 3.83 -6.44 8.95
CA THR A 165 4.56 -7.69 8.72
C THR A 165 3.86 -8.89 9.36
N GLY A 166 3.38 -8.74 10.60
CA GLY A 166 2.57 -9.76 11.28
C GLY A 166 1.27 -10.06 10.54
N LEU A 167 0.53 -9.01 10.17
CA LEU A 167 -0.72 -9.13 9.40
C LEU A 167 -0.50 -9.84 8.06
N THR A 168 0.57 -9.50 7.33
CA THR A 168 0.91 -10.13 6.05
C THR A 168 1.12 -11.64 6.20
N LYS A 169 1.89 -12.05 7.20
CA LYS A 169 2.19 -13.47 7.46
C LYS A 169 0.92 -14.26 7.83
N SER A 170 0.09 -13.71 8.72
CA SER A 170 -1.18 -14.32 9.10
C SER A 170 -2.13 -14.41 7.90
N THR A 171 -2.30 -13.32 7.14
CA THR A 171 -3.12 -13.27 5.94
C THR A 171 -2.66 -14.30 4.89
N ALA A 172 -1.35 -14.47 4.69
CA ALA A 172 -0.80 -15.46 3.76
C ALA A 172 -1.12 -16.89 4.19
N LEU A 173 -1.09 -17.18 5.50
CA LEU A 173 -1.43 -18.49 6.04
C LEU A 173 -2.93 -18.78 5.88
N ASP A 174 -3.78 -17.84 6.30
CA ASP A 174 -5.23 -17.99 6.28
C ASP A 174 -5.82 -18.02 4.86
N GLY A 175 -5.09 -17.41 3.90
CA GLY A 175 -5.49 -17.35 2.50
C GLY A 175 -5.27 -18.63 1.69
N ARG A 176 -4.35 -19.51 2.12
CA ARG A 176 -3.95 -20.71 1.37
C ARG A 176 -5.10 -21.61 0.94
N PRO A 177 -6.09 -21.94 1.80
CA PRO A 177 -7.20 -22.82 1.41
C PRO A 177 -8.13 -22.19 0.35
N PHE A 178 -7.96 -20.89 0.05
CA PHE A 178 -8.86 -20.11 -0.79
C PHE A 178 -8.18 -19.52 -2.03
N ASP A 179 -6.95 -19.96 -2.33
CA ASP A 179 -6.14 -19.42 -3.43
C ASP A 179 -5.89 -17.90 -3.29
N ILE A 180 -5.81 -17.39 -2.05
CA ILE A 180 -5.50 -16.00 -1.75
C ILE A 180 -4.03 -15.91 -1.36
N ALA A 181 -3.23 -15.29 -2.23
CA ALA A 181 -1.83 -14.99 -1.96
C ALA A 181 -1.71 -13.66 -1.22
N CYS A 182 -0.83 -13.58 -0.23
CA CYS A 182 -0.50 -12.32 0.43
C CYS A 182 1.00 -12.14 0.50
N GLY A 183 1.47 -10.94 0.17
CA GLY A 183 2.88 -10.55 0.25
C GLY A 183 3.04 -9.09 0.68
N GLN A 184 4.29 -8.72 0.97
CA GLN A 184 4.65 -7.39 1.43
C GLN A 184 5.75 -6.80 0.56
N ILE A 185 5.64 -5.51 0.26
CA ILE A 185 6.73 -4.75 -0.33
C ILE A 185 7.29 -3.77 0.70
N ASP A 186 8.55 -3.97 1.11
CA ASP A 186 9.26 -3.10 2.03
C ASP A 186 10.00 -2.02 1.25
N ILE A 187 9.53 -0.79 1.38
CA ILE A 187 10.01 0.33 0.59
C ILE A 187 10.93 1.21 1.46
N GLY A 188 12.08 1.55 0.89
CA GLY A 188 12.95 2.58 1.46
C GLY A 188 12.43 3.98 1.16
N ASN A 189 13.34 4.93 0.89
CA ASN A 189 12.97 6.31 0.58
C ASN A 189 12.53 6.42 -0.89
N ALA A 190 11.27 6.21 -1.21
CA ALA A 190 10.71 6.56 -2.52
C ALA A 190 10.45 8.07 -2.60
N ASP A 191 10.75 8.69 -3.74
CA ASP A 191 10.55 10.13 -3.95
C ASP A 191 9.06 10.47 -4.06
N THR A 192 8.50 10.94 -2.96
CA THR A 192 7.08 11.28 -2.83
C THR A 192 6.92 12.52 -1.95
N PRO A 193 5.75 13.17 -1.95
CA PRO A 193 5.49 14.27 -1.01
C PRO A 193 5.72 13.89 0.46
N LEU A 194 5.48 12.62 0.83
CA LEU A 194 5.67 12.12 2.19
C LEU A 194 7.14 12.06 2.61
N THR A 195 8.05 11.83 1.67
CA THR A 195 9.49 11.65 1.89
C THR A 195 10.32 12.89 1.55
N GLY A 196 9.70 14.00 1.20
CA GLY A 196 10.41 15.25 0.82
C GLY A 196 11.42 15.74 1.87
N ARG A 197 11.21 15.41 3.15
CA ARG A 197 12.16 15.72 4.23
C ARG A 197 13.50 14.99 4.09
N MET A 198 13.56 13.83 3.43
CA MET A 198 14.80 13.05 3.25
C MET A 198 15.85 13.84 2.45
N LYS A 199 15.39 14.65 1.51
CA LYS A 199 16.24 15.54 0.70
C LYS A 199 16.77 16.77 1.46
N LYS A 200 16.18 17.07 2.64
CA LYS A 200 16.58 18.19 3.49
C LYS A 200 17.47 17.78 4.67
N GLY A 201 17.58 16.47 4.90
CA GLY A 201 18.29 15.88 6.01
C GLY A 201 17.35 15.35 7.10
N VAL A 202 17.70 14.19 7.63
CA VAL A 202 16.97 13.49 8.70
C VAL A 202 17.93 13.00 9.76
N ALA A 203 17.43 12.88 10.98
CA ALA A 203 18.19 12.37 12.11
C ALA A 203 18.68 10.93 11.86
N GLN A 204 19.96 10.71 12.11
CA GLN A 204 20.62 9.41 12.04
C GLN A 204 20.72 8.79 13.44
N ALA A 205 21.00 7.48 13.50
CA ALA A 205 21.13 6.75 14.76
C ALA A 205 22.26 7.30 15.68
N ASN A 206 23.30 7.88 15.10
CA ASN A 206 24.42 8.52 15.82
C ASN A 206 24.15 9.97 16.23
N GLY A 207 22.92 10.49 16.04
CA GLY A 207 22.54 11.86 16.37
C GLY A 207 22.87 12.91 15.30
N SER A 208 23.60 12.56 14.23
CA SER A 208 23.85 13.49 13.14
C SER A 208 22.62 13.71 12.27
N ILE A 209 22.62 14.78 11.45
CA ILE A 209 21.63 15.01 10.42
C ILE A 209 22.28 14.74 9.06
N ALA A 210 21.67 13.87 8.26
CA ALA A 210 22.18 13.54 6.94
C ALA A 210 21.06 13.51 5.89
N ILE A 211 21.39 13.93 4.66
CA ILE A 211 20.54 13.73 3.48
C ILE A 211 20.57 12.24 3.11
N GLU A 212 19.42 11.66 2.89
CA GLU A 212 19.35 10.28 2.46
C GLU A 212 18.88 10.16 1.01
N PRO A 213 19.52 9.28 0.22
CA PRO A 213 19.11 9.02 -1.15
C PRO A 213 17.67 8.54 -1.25
N THR A 214 17.02 8.90 -2.36
CA THR A 214 15.66 8.45 -2.71
C THR A 214 15.69 7.68 -4.02
N ILE A 215 14.72 6.80 -4.25
CA ILE A 215 14.46 6.17 -5.55
C ILE A 215 13.26 6.79 -6.23
N ASP A 216 13.24 6.73 -7.56
CA ASP A 216 12.04 7.07 -8.32
C ASP A 216 10.89 6.11 -7.93
N VAL A 217 9.73 6.69 -7.66
CA VAL A 217 8.52 5.95 -7.32
C VAL A 217 8.09 4.96 -8.41
N LYS A 218 8.53 5.18 -9.66
CA LYS A 218 8.31 4.26 -10.77
C LYS A 218 8.85 2.86 -10.47
N HIS A 219 10.03 2.75 -9.85
CA HIS A 219 10.59 1.44 -9.50
C HIS A 219 9.73 0.68 -8.49
N VAL A 220 9.07 1.40 -7.59
CA VAL A 220 8.10 0.80 -6.65
C VAL A 220 6.86 0.32 -7.40
N ALA A 221 6.36 1.11 -8.35
CA ALA A 221 5.21 0.74 -9.17
C ALA A 221 5.49 -0.49 -10.05
N ASP A 222 6.68 -0.58 -10.66
CA ASP A 222 7.12 -1.74 -11.43
C ASP A 222 7.20 -3.00 -10.57
N ALA A 223 7.71 -2.89 -9.33
CA ALA A 223 7.77 -3.99 -8.39
C ALA A 223 6.37 -4.48 -7.94
N VAL A 224 5.46 -3.55 -7.65
CA VAL A 224 4.06 -3.89 -7.32
C VAL A 224 3.37 -4.54 -8.52
N LEU A 225 3.60 -4.04 -9.73
CA LEU A 225 3.05 -4.63 -10.96
C LEU A 225 3.58 -6.06 -11.18
N TYR A 226 4.88 -6.29 -10.96
CA TYR A 226 5.46 -7.64 -10.99
C TYR A 226 4.76 -8.58 -10.00
N MET A 227 4.63 -8.16 -8.73
CA MET A 227 3.93 -8.94 -7.71
C MET A 227 2.49 -9.24 -8.11
N ALA A 228 1.76 -8.22 -8.62
CA ALA A 228 0.35 -8.35 -9.05
C ALA A 228 0.16 -9.27 -10.26
N GLY A 229 1.18 -9.35 -11.13
CA GLY A 229 1.16 -10.13 -12.36
C GLY A 229 1.33 -11.63 -12.17
N LEU A 230 1.94 -12.06 -11.07
CA LEU A 230 2.24 -13.48 -10.82
C LEU A 230 0.95 -14.34 -10.79
N PRO A 231 1.03 -15.60 -11.24
CA PRO A 231 -0.04 -16.57 -11.02
C PRO A 231 -0.22 -16.84 -9.51
N LEU A 232 -1.38 -17.37 -9.10
CA LEU A 232 -1.70 -17.52 -7.68
C LEU A 232 -0.97 -18.67 -6.98
N ASP A 233 -0.35 -19.58 -7.72
CA ASP A 233 0.54 -20.63 -7.22
C ASP A 233 1.96 -20.12 -6.90
N ALA A 234 2.29 -18.89 -7.33
CA ALA A 234 3.54 -18.23 -7.02
C ALA A 234 3.30 -16.96 -6.18
N ASN A 235 4.07 -16.74 -5.13
CA ASN A 235 3.95 -15.57 -4.28
C ASN A 235 5.31 -14.97 -3.92
N VAL A 236 5.41 -13.65 -4.00
CA VAL A 236 6.48 -12.88 -3.37
C VAL A 236 6.05 -12.60 -1.93
N ALA A 237 6.60 -13.35 -0.98
CA ALA A 237 6.26 -13.18 0.44
C ALA A 237 6.74 -11.83 0.97
N THR A 238 7.98 -11.43 0.63
CA THR A 238 8.55 -10.13 0.96
C THR A 238 9.49 -9.69 -0.16
N LEU A 239 9.38 -8.42 -0.55
CA LEU A 239 10.28 -7.77 -1.49
C LEU A 239 10.76 -6.46 -0.87
N THR A 240 12.07 -6.25 -0.79
CA THR A 240 12.64 -4.98 -0.33
C THR A 240 13.21 -4.20 -1.51
N ILE A 241 12.78 -2.93 -1.65
CA ILE A 241 13.27 -2.01 -2.68
C ILE A 241 13.67 -0.68 -2.06
N MET A 242 14.89 -0.22 -2.34
CA MET A 242 15.41 1.02 -1.77
C MET A 242 16.49 1.63 -2.65
N ALA A 243 16.89 2.89 -2.39
CA ALA A 243 18.05 3.48 -3.04
C ALA A 243 19.32 2.70 -2.65
N THR A 244 20.18 2.40 -3.63
CA THR A 244 21.40 1.62 -3.43
C THR A 244 22.31 2.18 -2.32
N GLN A 245 22.41 3.51 -2.26
CA GLN A 245 23.26 4.20 -1.27
C GLN A 245 22.52 4.58 0.03
N MET A 246 21.26 4.16 0.18
CA MET A 246 20.51 4.42 1.40
C MET A 246 21.10 3.62 2.57
N PRO A 247 21.37 4.24 3.73
CA PRO A 247 21.89 3.51 4.89
C PRO A 247 20.81 2.57 5.43
N PHE A 248 21.07 1.27 5.35
CA PHE A 248 20.21 0.20 5.86
C PHE A 248 21.06 -0.97 6.35
N VAL A 249 21.75 -1.68 5.45
CA VAL A 249 22.76 -2.69 5.82
C VAL A 249 24.02 -1.98 6.27
N GLY A 250 24.62 -2.43 7.39
CA GLY A 250 25.80 -1.78 7.96
C GLY A 250 25.51 -0.54 8.80
N ARG A 251 24.26 -0.25 9.12
CA ARG A 251 23.93 0.64 10.23
C ARG A 251 24.28 -0.07 11.53
N GLY A 252 25.44 0.24 12.04
CA GLY A 252 25.88 -0.18 13.36
C GLY A 252 25.56 0.83 14.42
#